data_2aee88fa006ea88d19d92b2ea60588d3
#
_entry.id   2aee88fa006ea88d19d92b2ea60588d3
#
_cell.length_a   1.000
_cell.length_b   1.000
_cell.length_c   1.000
_cell.angle_alpha   90.00
_cell.angle_beta   90.00
_cell.angle_gamma   90.00
#
_symmetry.space_group_name_H-M   'P 1'
#
loop_
_entity.id
_entity.type
_entity.pdbx_description
1 polymer ?
#
loop_
_entity_poly.entity_id
_entity_poly.type
_entity_poly.pdbx_seq_one_letter_code
_entity_poly.pdbx_strand_id
1 'polypeptide(L)'
;MRLLKFTIKVSENSSTSSRVGAIRFIGDDVTPLKLVITQKMIVPKGISPTTESIDATTTESSFKVFGDKEWKAVCADADVTVSPANGVGECDIKLTFPENKTFAKRTIKVTVTIQDDTDYTYTLVQDAFSGILADWDLKSLTANTSGTFADDGAQSVFPGTNGKYLAPSAGS
;
A
#
# COMPACT_ATOMS: atom_id res chain seq x y z
N MET A 1 13.07 50.09 38.25
CA MET A 1 12.38 49.63 37.04
C MET A 1 11.58 48.39 37.42
N ARG A 2 10.26 48.39 37.23
CA ARG A 2 9.39 47.26 37.60
C ARG A 2 9.20 46.40 36.38
N LEU A 3 9.70 45.15 36.39
CA LEU A 3 9.53 44.19 35.30
C LEU A 3 8.11 43.60 35.36
N LEU A 4 7.32 43.78 34.31
CA LEU A 4 6.01 43.15 34.17
C LEU A 4 6.17 41.85 33.39
N LYS A 5 5.74 40.72 33.95
CA LYS A 5 5.75 39.40 33.31
C LYS A 5 4.34 39.06 32.87
N PHE A 6 4.16 38.74 31.59
CA PHE A 6 2.92 38.27 31.01
C PHE A 6 3.02 36.81 30.64
N THR A 7 1.98 36.04 30.90
CA THR A 7 1.84 34.66 30.43
C THR A 7 0.72 34.61 29.39
N ILE A 8 1.02 34.15 28.22
CA ILE A 8 0.06 33.98 27.11
C ILE A 8 -0.22 32.51 26.99
N LYS A 9 -1.47 32.10 27.15
CA LYS A 9 -1.93 30.74 26.86
C LYS A 9 -2.63 30.74 25.50
N VAL A 10 -2.24 29.85 24.64
CA VAL A 10 -2.82 29.66 23.29
C VAL A 10 -3.34 28.24 23.21
N SER A 11 -4.59 28.07 22.76
CA SER A 11 -5.13 26.72 22.48
C SER A 11 -4.37 26.07 21.32
N GLU A 12 -4.34 24.76 21.29
CA GLU A 12 -3.73 23.99 20.19
C GLU A 12 -4.32 24.39 18.84
N ASN A 13 -3.48 24.39 17.80
CA ASN A 13 -3.95 24.56 16.43
C ASN A 13 -4.23 23.19 15.84
N SER A 14 -5.49 22.77 15.82
CA SER A 14 -5.95 21.52 15.22
C SER A 14 -6.22 21.61 13.71
N SER A 15 -5.86 22.73 13.08
CA SER A 15 -6.07 22.97 11.65
C SER A 15 -4.85 22.56 10.82
N THR A 16 -5.10 22.14 9.59
CA THR A 16 -4.08 21.93 8.54
C THR A 16 -3.54 23.23 7.95
N SER A 17 -3.93 24.39 8.50
CA SER A 17 -3.42 25.71 8.13
C SER A 17 -2.76 26.38 9.34
N SER A 18 -1.66 27.09 9.12
CA SER A 18 -1.03 27.93 10.14
C SER A 18 -1.96 29.06 10.51
N ARG A 19 -1.99 29.43 11.80
CA ARG A 19 -2.71 30.62 12.26
C ARG A 19 -1.77 31.64 12.88
N VAL A 20 -2.09 32.91 12.69
CA VAL A 20 -1.32 34.01 13.21
C VAL A 20 -2.22 34.89 14.09
N GLY A 21 -1.77 35.15 15.30
CA GLY A 21 -2.40 36.08 16.22
C GLY A 21 -1.43 37.21 16.58
N ALA A 22 -1.95 38.33 17.00
CA ALA A 22 -1.14 39.45 17.48
C ALA A 22 -1.71 40.03 18.79
N ILE A 23 -0.80 40.32 19.69
CA ILE A 23 -1.12 41.04 20.93
C ILE A 23 -0.46 42.41 20.81
N ARG A 24 -1.22 43.44 21.11
CA ARG A 24 -0.74 44.81 21.10
C ARG A 24 -0.71 45.32 22.55
N PHE A 25 0.46 45.77 22.97
CA PHE A 25 0.63 46.44 24.26
C PHE A 25 0.56 47.93 24.04
N ILE A 26 -0.35 48.60 24.73
CA ILE A 26 -0.58 50.04 24.58
C ILE A 26 -0.40 50.65 25.98
N GLY A 27 0.27 51.74 26.05
CA GLY A 27 0.42 52.53 27.27
C GLY A 27 0.35 54.01 26.94
N ASP A 28 0.11 54.86 27.91
CA ASP A 28 0.12 56.30 27.73
C ASP A 28 1.57 56.75 27.49
N ASP A 29 1.76 57.60 26.53
CA ASP A 29 3.06 58.21 26.14
C ASP A 29 4.17 57.24 25.72
N VAL A 30 3.82 56.00 25.32
CA VAL A 30 4.78 55.03 24.78
C VAL A 30 4.35 54.45 23.42
N THR A 31 5.34 54.20 22.56
CA THR A 31 5.08 53.53 21.31
C THR A 31 4.50 52.15 21.51
N PRO A 32 3.35 51.80 20.93
CA PRO A 32 2.74 50.50 21.09
C PRO A 32 3.66 49.38 20.61
N LEU A 33 3.79 48.33 21.44
CA LEU A 33 4.54 47.11 21.09
C LEU A 33 3.57 46.06 20.55
N LYS A 34 3.88 45.44 19.44
CA LYS A 34 3.13 44.34 18.82
C LYS A 34 3.91 43.05 18.96
N LEU A 35 3.33 42.04 19.63
CA LEU A 35 3.83 40.66 19.64
C LEU A 35 3.02 39.84 18.62
N VAL A 36 3.68 39.25 17.68
CA VAL A 36 3.07 38.33 16.71
C VAL A 36 3.36 36.90 17.13
N ILE A 37 2.30 36.08 17.23
CA ILE A 37 2.39 34.66 17.56
C ILE A 37 1.93 33.87 16.34
N THR A 38 2.82 33.08 15.77
CA THR A 38 2.49 32.15 14.68
C THR A 38 2.44 30.75 15.25
N GLN A 39 1.31 30.10 15.03
CA GLN A 39 1.12 28.69 15.40
C GLN A 39 1.08 27.83 14.14
N LYS A 40 2.01 26.89 14.03
CA LYS A 40 2.11 26.03 12.87
C LYS A 40 0.85 25.15 12.72
N MET A 41 0.60 24.70 11.51
CA MET A 41 -0.45 23.71 11.20
C MET A 41 -0.07 22.35 11.76
N ILE A 42 -1.07 21.47 11.92
CA ILE A 42 -0.85 20.04 12.07
C ILE A 42 -0.50 19.48 10.68
N VAL A 43 0.57 18.70 10.61
CA VAL A 43 0.91 17.89 9.44
C VAL A 43 0.28 16.51 9.68
N PRO A 44 -0.71 16.10 8.86
CA PRO A 44 -1.26 14.75 8.96
C PRO A 44 -0.16 13.71 8.77
N LYS A 45 -0.20 12.63 9.55
CA LYS A 45 0.71 11.50 9.42
C LYS A 45 -0.09 10.26 9.03
N GLY A 46 0.54 9.35 8.31
CA GLY A 46 -0.10 8.11 7.90
C GLY A 46 0.33 7.61 6.53
N ILE A 47 -0.48 6.70 5.99
CA ILE A 47 -0.30 6.14 4.65
C ILE A 47 -1.62 6.16 3.88
N SER A 48 -1.56 6.20 2.54
CA SER A 48 -2.74 6.05 1.67
C SER A 48 -2.33 5.52 0.29
N PRO A 49 -3.11 4.57 -0.28
CA PRO A 49 -4.17 3.81 0.38
C PRO A 49 -3.62 2.90 1.49
N THR A 50 -4.48 2.38 2.36
CA THR A 50 -4.11 1.38 3.38
C THR A 50 -4.31 -0.05 2.90
N THR A 51 -5.15 -0.23 1.88
CA THR A 51 -5.45 -1.53 1.27
C THR A 51 -5.60 -1.39 -0.24
N GLU A 52 -5.16 -2.41 -0.97
CA GLU A 52 -5.33 -2.50 -2.42
C GLU A 52 -5.53 -3.97 -2.83
N SER A 53 -6.27 -4.19 -3.92
CA SER A 53 -6.42 -5.50 -4.56
C SER A 53 -6.00 -5.40 -6.01
N ILE A 54 -5.20 -6.35 -6.48
CA ILE A 54 -4.61 -6.38 -7.82
C ILE A 54 -4.74 -7.76 -8.44
N ASP A 55 -4.61 -7.81 -9.75
CA ASP A 55 -4.60 -9.06 -10.51
C ASP A 55 -3.35 -9.90 -10.22
N ALA A 56 -3.46 -11.21 -10.44
CA ALA A 56 -2.37 -12.18 -10.26
C ALA A 56 -1.09 -11.84 -11.05
N THR A 57 -1.24 -11.23 -12.22
CA THR A 57 -0.14 -10.88 -13.13
C THR A 57 0.51 -9.53 -12.84
N THR A 58 -0.07 -8.74 -11.95
CA THR A 58 0.48 -7.45 -11.54
C THR A 58 1.72 -7.65 -10.67
N THR A 59 2.79 -6.94 -10.98
CA THR A 59 4.11 -7.08 -10.31
C THR A 59 4.56 -5.82 -9.58
N GLU A 60 3.76 -4.77 -9.61
CA GLU A 60 4.07 -3.48 -9.01
C GLU A 60 2.83 -2.88 -8.35
N SER A 61 3.03 -2.15 -7.27
CA SER A 61 2.02 -1.34 -6.60
C SER A 61 2.70 -0.15 -5.91
N SER A 62 1.93 0.84 -5.47
CA SER A 62 2.47 1.97 -4.74
C SER A 62 1.49 2.53 -3.73
N PHE A 63 2.02 3.09 -2.66
CA PHE A 63 1.27 3.85 -1.67
C PHE A 63 2.08 5.05 -1.20
N LYS A 64 1.41 6.03 -0.63
CA LYS A 64 2.04 7.27 -0.16
C LYS A 64 2.15 7.29 1.36
N VAL A 65 3.30 7.73 1.86
CA VAL A 65 3.51 8.11 3.27
C VAL A 65 3.30 9.61 3.40
N PHE A 66 2.56 10.02 4.43
CA PHE A 66 2.35 11.42 4.79
C PHE A 66 3.05 11.73 6.10
N GLY A 67 3.51 12.97 6.23
CA GLY A 67 4.09 13.46 7.46
C GLY A 67 5.28 14.37 7.21
N ASP A 68 5.90 14.81 8.30
CA ASP A 68 7.10 15.66 8.31
C ASP A 68 8.28 15.01 9.06
N LYS A 69 8.11 13.74 9.44
CA LYS A 69 9.05 12.97 10.27
C LYS A 69 9.79 11.92 9.47
N GLU A 70 10.80 11.33 10.10
CA GLU A 70 11.46 10.14 9.59
C GLU A 70 10.50 8.95 9.61
N TRP A 71 10.61 8.10 8.61
CA TRP A 71 9.83 6.87 8.51
C TRP A 71 10.66 5.72 7.94
N LYS A 72 10.24 4.50 8.24
CA LYS A 72 10.80 3.25 7.73
C LYS A 72 9.68 2.32 7.31
N ALA A 73 9.81 1.71 6.13
CA ALA A 73 8.87 0.71 5.60
C ALA A 73 9.56 -0.66 5.54
N VAL A 74 8.88 -1.69 6.04
CA VAL A 74 9.39 -3.06 6.09
C VAL A 74 8.34 -4.03 5.60
N CYS A 75 8.72 -4.93 4.69
CA CYS A 75 7.96 -6.10 4.30
C CYS A 75 8.66 -7.36 4.83
N ALA A 76 7.89 -8.31 5.35
CA ALA A 76 8.44 -9.60 5.82
C ALA A 76 8.67 -10.58 4.66
N ASP A 77 7.97 -10.40 3.53
CA ASP A 77 8.08 -11.27 2.36
C ASP A 77 9.41 -11.00 1.64
N ALA A 78 10.25 -12.01 1.55
CA ALA A 78 11.62 -11.89 1.00
C ALA A 78 11.66 -11.60 -0.50
N ASP A 79 10.59 -11.89 -1.23
CA ASP A 79 10.45 -11.67 -2.68
C ASP A 79 9.77 -10.32 -3.00
N VAL A 80 9.51 -9.48 -1.99
CA VAL A 80 8.96 -8.14 -2.15
C VAL A 80 10.05 -7.10 -1.91
N THR A 81 10.25 -6.25 -2.91
CA THR A 81 11.15 -5.10 -2.78
C THR A 81 10.35 -3.84 -2.46
N VAL A 82 10.74 -3.13 -1.42
CA VAL A 82 10.16 -1.86 -0.98
C VAL A 82 11.13 -0.73 -1.32
N SER A 83 10.73 0.25 -2.10
CA SER A 83 11.62 1.35 -2.53
C SER A 83 10.89 2.70 -2.59
N PRO A 84 11.39 3.73 -1.89
CA PRO A 84 12.43 3.66 -0.86
C PRO A 84 11.95 2.93 0.39
N ALA A 85 12.88 2.32 1.16
CA ALA A 85 12.58 1.62 2.41
C ALA A 85 12.61 2.53 3.65
N ASN A 86 13.09 3.75 3.52
CA ASN A 86 13.10 4.78 4.57
C ASN A 86 13.20 6.18 3.94
N GLY A 87 12.84 7.18 4.70
CA GLY A 87 12.91 8.57 4.26
C GLY A 87 12.47 9.56 5.34
N VAL A 88 12.31 10.81 4.93
CA VAL A 88 11.82 11.90 5.76
C VAL A 88 10.74 12.64 4.99
N GLY A 89 9.62 12.92 5.63
CA GLY A 89 8.53 13.65 5.02
C GLY A 89 7.67 12.80 4.09
N GLU A 90 6.89 13.48 3.26
CA GLU A 90 5.98 12.83 2.30
C GLU A 90 6.74 12.13 1.18
N CYS A 91 6.35 10.90 0.86
CA CYS A 91 6.99 10.11 -0.18
C CYS A 91 6.05 9.04 -0.73
N ASP A 92 6.18 8.76 -2.03
CA ASP A 92 5.56 7.60 -2.68
C ASP A 92 6.50 6.39 -2.55
N ILE A 93 5.99 5.30 -1.99
CA ILE A 93 6.71 4.03 -1.86
C ILE A 93 6.21 3.10 -2.95
N LYS A 94 7.14 2.58 -3.74
CA LYS A 94 6.89 1.56 -4.75
C LYS A 94 7.20 0.18 -4.19
N LEU A 95 6.32 -0.77 -4.46
CA LEU A 95 6.52 -2.20 -4.23
C LEU A 95 6.76 -2.89 -5.56
N THR A 96 7.69 -3.82 -5.58
CA THR A 96 7.93 -4.72 -6.70
C THR A 96 7.95 -6.16 -6.18
N PHE A 97 7.21 -7.05 -6.81
CA PHE A 97 7.01 -8.44 -6.40
C PHE A 97 6.70 -9.31 -7.62
N PRO A 98 6.88 -10.64 -7.54
CA PRO A 98 6.57 -11.54 -8.64
C PRO A 98 5.06 -11.69 -8.86
N GLU A 99 4.68 -12.12 -10.05
CA GLU A 99 3.34 -12.61 -10.35
C GLU A 99 2.92 -13.71 -9.37
N ASN A 100 1.64 -13.74 -9.02
CA ASN A 100 1.07 -14.85 -8.26
C ASN A 100 0.69 -15.98 -9.22
N LYS A 101 1.52 -17.00 -9.31
CA LYS A 101 1.29 -18.20 -10.13
C LYS A 101 0.57 -19.32 -9.37
N THR A 102 0.01 -19.02 -8.20
CA THR A 102 -0.73 -19.99 -7.38
C THR A 102 -2.23 -19.83 -7.55
N PHE A 103 -2.99 -20.87 -7.28
CA PHE A 103 -4.46 -20.83 -7.28
C PHE A 103 -5.06 -20.28 -5.98
N ALA A 104 -4.24 -19.64 -5.14
CA ALA A 104 -4.65 -18.99 -3.91
C ALA A 104 -4.30 -17.49 -3.95
N LYS A 105 -5.13 -16.65 -3.33
CA LYS A 105 -4.82 -15.22 -3.15
C LYS A 105 -3.60 -15.08 -2.25
N ARG A 106 -2.72 -14.16 -2.61
CA ARG A 106 -1.54 -13.77 -1.83
C ARG A 106 -1.82 -12.45 -1.13
N THR A 107 -1.44 -12.35 0.14
CA THR A 107 -1.53 -11.11 0.90
C THR A 107 -0.13 -10.65 1.29
N ILE A 108 0.26 -9.47 0.82
CA ILE A 108 1.51 -8.79 1.13
C ILE A 108 1.21 -7.69 2.15
N LYS A 109 2.00 -7.63 3.23
CA LYS A 109 1.87 -6.60 4.27
C LYS A 109 3.15 -5.81 4.40
N VAL A 110 3.04 -4.49 4.34
CA VAL A 110 4.15 -3.56 4.59
C VAL A 110 3.83 -2.77 5.83
N THR A 111 4.71 -2.84 6.83
CA THR A 111 4.61 -2.02 8.04
C THR A 111 5.44 -0.75 7.85
N VAL A 112 4.81 0.39 8.09
CA VAL A 112 5.45 1.71 8.04
C VAL A 112 5.44 2.29 9.44
N THR A 113 6.65 2.44 10.01
CA THR A 113 6.87 3.10 11.31
C THR A 113 7.23 4.55 11.04
N ILE A 114 6.46 5.49 11.57
CA ILE A 114 6.74 6.94 11.50
C ILE A 114 7.21 7.40 12.87
N GLN A 115 8.28 8.18 12.92
CA GLN A 115 8.84 8.70 14.18
C GLN A 115 7.79 9.47 14.99
N ASP A 116 7.72 9.20 16.29
CA ASP A 116 6.78 9.79 17.25
C ASP A 116 5.30 9.52 16.89
N ASP A 117 5.01 8.35 16.27
CA ASP A 117 3.66 7.94 15.92
C ASP A 117 3.48 6.42 16.04
N THR A 118 2.27 5.94 15.74
CA THR A 118 1.96 4.51 15.68
C THR A 118 2.40 3.89 14.35
N ASP A 119 2.54 2.57 14.31
CA ASP A 119 2.80 1.84 13.08
C ASP A 119 1.55 1.81 12.20
N TYR A 120 1.76 1.98 10.90
CA TYR A 120 0.76 1.87 9.85
C TYR A 120 1.00 0.61 9.03
N THR A 121 -0.06 -0.04 8.59
CA THR A 121 0.03 -1.24 7.75
C THR A 121 -0.63 -1.00 6.41
N TYR A 122 0.14 -1.16 5.34
CA TYR A 122 -0.38 -1.30 3.99
C TYR A 122 -0.61 -2.78 3.68
N THR A 123 -1.80 -3.13 3.19
CA THR A 123 -2.18 -4.50 2.85
C THR A 123 -2.51 -4.58 1.38
N LEU A 124 -1.73 -5.34 0.63
CA LEU A 124 -1.94 -5.64 -0.78
C LEU A 124 -2.43 -7.08 -0.94
N VAL A 125 -3.55 -7.25 -1.63
CA VAL A 125 -4.09 -8.57 -1.97
C VAL A 125 -3.90 -8.80 -3.46
N GLN A 126 -3.04 -9.75 -3.82
CA GLN A 126 -2.85 -10.20 -5.19
C GLN A 126 -3.75 -11.41 -5.44
N ASP A 127 -4.59 -11.31 -6.45
CA ASP A 127 -5.56 -12.36 -6.77
C ASP A 127 -4.88 -13.69 -7.10
N ALA A 128 -5.66 -14.76 -7.00
CA ALA A 128 -5.24 -16.09 -7.43
C ALA A 128 -5.05 -16.09 -8.95
N PHE A 129 -4.08 -16.85 -9.42
CA PHE A 129 -3.93 -17.11 -10.83
C PHE A 129 -5.16 -17.88 -11.37
N SER A 130 -5.74 -17.40 -12.46
CA SER A 130 -6.94 -17.98 -13.06
C SER A 130 -6.70 -18.56 -14.47
N GLY A 131 -5.43 -18.60 -14.88
CA GLY A 131 -5.04 -19.08 -16.20
C GLY A 131 -4.37 -20.46 -16.18
N ILE A 132 -3.86 -20.86 -17.32
CA ILE A 132 -3.09 -22.10 -17.49
C ILE A 132 -1.65 -21.83 -17.08
N LEU A 133 -1.12 -22.56 -16.07
CA LEU A 133 0.27 -22.41 -15.57
C LEU A 133 1.32 -22.99 -16.51
N ALA A 134 0.92 -23.82 -17.45
CA ALA A 134 1.80 -24.40 -18.47
C ALA A 134 1.22 -24.11 -19.84
N ASP A 135 2.07 -23.65 -20.74
CA ASP A 135 1.74 -23.60 -22.16
C ASP A 135 1.79 -25.04 -22.69
N TRP A 136 0.66 -25.71 -22.53
CA TRP A 136 0.48 -27.02 -23.12
C TRP A 136 0.27 -26.80 -24.63
N ASP A 137 1.31 -26.98 -25.40
CA ASP A 137 1.18 -27.00 -26.87
C ASP A 137 0.34 -28.20 -27.27
N LEU A 138 -0.99 -28.02 -27.23
CA LEU A 138 -1.94 -29.03 -27.74
C LEU A 138 -1.74 -29.35 -29.22
N LYS A 139 -0.92 -28.57 -29.94
CA LYS A 139 -0.54 -28.84 -31.34
C LYS A 139 0.48 -29.97 -31.43
N SER A 140 1.22 -30.26 -30.37
CA SER A 140 2.15 -31.38 -30.31
C SER A 140 1.50 -32.72 -29.94
N LEU A 141 0.24 -32.68 -29.49
CA LEU A 141 -0.59 -33.86 -29.34
C LEU A 141 -0.99 -34.32 -30.75
N THR A 142 -0.10 -35.00 -31.45
CA THR A 142 -0.47 -35.80 -32.63
C THR A 142 -1.62 -36.71 -32.18
N ALA A 143 -2.78 -36.48 -32.79
CA ALA A 143 -3.93 -37.34 -32.59
C ALA A 143 -3.51 -38.75 -32.92
N ASN A 144 -3.25 -39.55 -31.88
CA ASN A 144 -3.09 -40.97 -32.08
C ASN A 144 -4.48 -41.48 -32.47
N THR A 145 -4.67 -41.82 -33.72
CA THR A 145 -5.94 -42.15 -34.36
C THR A 145 -6.64 -43.36 -33.73
N SER A 146 -6.07 -43.94 -32.68
CA SER A 146 -6.62 -45.07 -31.92
C SER A 146 -6.98 -44.75 -30.47
N GLY A 147 -6.88 -43.47 -30.03
CA GLY A 147 -7.29 -43.07 -28.68
C GLY A 147 -8.79 -42.89 -28.58
N THR A 148 -9.47 -43.77 -27.88
CA THR A 148 -10.84 -43.55 -27.43
C THR A 148 -10.83 -42.56 -26.30
N PHE A 149 -11.53 -41.44 -26.46
CA PHE A 149 -11.84 -40.53 -25.36
C PHE A 149 -12.96 -41.16 -24.57
N ALA A 150 -12.67 -41.60 -23.35
CA ALA A 150 -13.68 -42.04 -22.40
C ALA A 150 -14.10 -40.87 -21.53
N ASP A 151 -15.40 -40.64 -21.43
CA ASP A 151 -15.97 -39.81 -20.38
C ASP A 151 -16.05 -40.71 -19.14
N ASP A 152 -15.07 -40.54 -18.25
CA ASP A 152 -15.00 -41.30 -17.00
C ASP A 152 -15.72 -40.59 -15.83
N GLY A 153 -16.44 -39.50 -16.09
CA GLY A 153 -17.13 -38.72 -15.10
C GLY A 153 -16.21 -37.97 -14.13
N ALA A 154 -14.89 -37.97 -14.38
CA ALA A 154 -13.95 -37.17 -13.60
C ALA A 154 -14.14 -35.69 -13.94
N GLN A 155 -14.23 -34.87 -12.93
CA GLN A 155 -14.27 -33.40 -13.11
C GLN A 155 -12.93 -32.96 -13.70
N SER A 156 -12.95 -32.53 -14.92
CA SER A 156 -11.73 -32.01 -15.55
C SER A 156 -11.40 -30.64 -14.97
N VAL A 157 -10.13 -30.42 -14.76
CA VAL A 157 -9.56 -29.14 -14.33
C VAL A 157 -9.60 -28.09 -15.46
N PHE A 158 -9.94 -28.52 -16.68
CA PHE A 158 -9.96 -27.65 -17.84
C PHE A 158 -11.36 -27.61 -18.48
N PRO A 159 -12.10 -26.50 -18.34
CA PRO A 159 -13.30 -26.31 -19.10
C PRO A 159 -12.95 -26.11 -20.58
N GLY A 160 -13.03 -27.19 -21.37
CA GLY A 160 -12.96 -27.06 -22.82
C GLY A 160 -14.17 -26.33 -23.36
N THR A 161 -14.01 -25.54 -24.41
CA THR A 161 -15.13 -25.05 -25.20
C THR A 161 -15.94 -26.25 -25.69
N ASN A 162 -17.21 -26.35 -25.25
CA ASN A 162 -18.18 -27.42 -25.51
C ASN A 162 -18.19 -28.61 -24.54
N GLY A 163 -17.61 -28.49 -23.34
CA GLY A 163 -17.76 -29.52 -22.30
C GLY A 163 -17.13 -30.88 -22.64
N LYS A 164 -16.22 -30.93 -23.58
CA LYS A 164 -15.43 -32.13 -23.91
C LYS A 164 -14.06 -32.06 -23.26
N TYR A 165 -13.69 -33.10 -22.56
CA TYR A 165 -12.44 -33.22 -21.82
C TYR A 165 -11.53 -34.26 -22.46
N LEU A 166 -10.23 -33.99 -22.45
CA LEU A 166 -9.21 -34.97 -22.74
C LEU A 166 -8.82 -35.68 -21.46
N ALA A 167 -9.32 -36.88 -21.22
CA ALA A 167 -8.82 -37.73 -20.15
C ALA A 167 -7.66 -38.58 -20.65
N PRO A 168 -6.55 -38.74 -19.90
CA PRO A 168 -5.54 -39.71 -20.24
C PRO A 168 -6.16 -41.10 -20.20
N SER A 169 -6.04 -41.89 -21.28
CA SER A 169 -6.41 -43.30 -21.25
C SER A 169 -5.58 -44.00 -20.19
N ALA A 170 -6.24 -44.66 -19.21
CA ALA A 170 -5.55 -45.57 -18.31
C ALA A 170 -4.85 -46.64 -19.19
N GLY A 171 -3.52 -46.61 -19.19
CA GLY A 171 -2.74 -47.67 -19.82
C GLY A 171 -3.01 -49.02 -19.15
N SER A 172 -3.39 -49.99 -19.94
CA SER A 172 -3.39 -51.39 -19.55
C SER A 172 -1.97 -51.93 -19.43
#